data_45ae1b7f2acf1f6500de93525e9f0c0f
#
_entry.id   45ae1b7f2acf1f6500de93525e9f0c0f
#
_cell.length_a   1.000
_cell.length_b   1.000
_cell.length_c   1.000
_cell.angle_alpha   90.00
_cell.angle_beta   90.00
_cell.angle_gamma   90.00
#
_symmetry.space_group_name_H-M   'P 1'
#
loop_
_entity.id
_entity.type
_entity.pdbx_description
1 polymer ?
#
loop_
_entity_poly.entity_id
_entity_poly.type
_entity_poly.pdbx_seq_one_letter_code
_entity_poly.pdbx_strand_id
1 'polypeptide(L)'
;MHTRTVSHKFGEVLRAMVSFADTVIMPKDPTYSTVHPALRTYSPLFDGCIGAIDGTHVPVCVSRRSHDDYLNRKGWPSQNVLAVVDFDMRFTFIGVGMAGAVHDMAVLREGWTARTFPHPPSGWFP
;
A
#
# COMPACT_ATOMS: atom_id res chain seq x y z
N MET A 1 -15.58 -28.29 15.57
CA MET A 1 -16.02 -26.96 15.06
C MET A 1 -16.17 -27.07 13.55
N HIS A 2 -17.35 -26.77 13.00
CA HIS A 2 -17.61 -26.93 11.56
C HIS A 2 -16.76 -25.93 10.74
N THR A 3 -16.10 -26.39 9.67
CA THR A 3 -15.29 -25.57 8.74
C THR A 3 -16.05 -24.33 8.25
N ARG A 4 -17.36 -24.46 8.02
CA ARG A 4 -18.24 -23.36 7.63
C ARG A 4 -18.31 -22.24 8.69
N THR A 5 -18.34 -22.60 9.97
CA THR A 5 -18.35 -21.61 11.07
C THR A 5 -17.03 -20.85 11.14
N VAL A 6 -15.90 -21.55 10.98
CA VAL A 6 -14.56 -20.92 10.94
C VAL A 6 -14.45 -19.92 9.79
N SER A 7 -14.83 -20.35 8.59
CA SER A 7 -14.79 -19.49 7.39
C SER A 7 -15.68 -18.24 7.56
N HIS A 8 -16.87 -18.39 8.14
CA HIS A 8 -17.78 -17.28 8.39
C HIS A 8 -17.17 -16.28 9.39
N LYS A 9 -16.66 -16.77 10.53
CA LYS A 9 -16.02 -15.92 11.55
C LYS A 9 -14.75 -15.26 11.04
N PHE A 10 -13.95 -15.95 10.25
CA PHE A 10 -12.80 -15.37 9.59
C PHE A 10 -13.20 -14.17 8.70
N GLY A 11 -14.26 -14.35 7.89
CA GLY A 11 -14.78 -13.28 7.04
C GLY A 11 -15.30 -12.06 7.81
N GLU A 12 -15.95 -12.29 8.99
CA GLU A 12 -16.38 -11.18 9.86
C GLU A 12 -15.18 -10.38 10.39
N VAL A 13 -14.17 -11.07 10.93
CA VAL A 13 -12.95 -10.44 11.45
C VAL A 13 -12.20 -9.70 10.34
N LEU A 14 -12.07 -10.32 9.17
CA LEU A 14 -11.39 -9.68 8.02
C LEU A 14 -12.07 -8.37 7.64
N ARG A 15 -13.40 -8.33 7.54
CA ARG A 15 -14.14 -7.10 7.24
C ARG A 15 -13.94 -6.03 8.31
N ALA A 16 -13.96 -6.41 9.59
CA ALA A 16 -13.71 -5.49 10.69
C ALA A 16 -12.28 -4.90 10.62
N MET A 17 -11.28 -5.73 10.29
CA MET A 17 -9.89 -5.28 10.13
C MET A 17 -9.73 -4.35 8.92
N VAL A 18 -10.40 -4.61 7.80
CA VAL A 18 -10.39 -3.71 6.64
C VAL A 18 -10.97 -2.35 7.01
N SER A 19 -12.14 -2.34 7.67
CA SER A 19 -12.75 -1.08 8.15
C SER A 19 -11.86 -0.34 9.16
N PHE A 20 -11.15 -1.06 10.01
CA PHE A 20 -10.18 -0.45 10.93
C PHE A 20 -8.97 0.12 10.18
N ALA A 21 -8.48 -0.58 9.16
CA ALA A 21 -7.36 -0.12 8.33
C ALA A 21 -7.64 1.28 7.73
N ASP A 22 -8.86 1.53 7.26
CA ASP A 22 -9.27 2.83 6.72
C ASP A 22 -9.15 3.99 7.73
N THR A 23 -9.12 3.69 9.03
CA THR A 23 -8.97 4.69 10.09
C THR A 23 -7.53 4.91 10.54
N VAL A 24 -6.60 4.00 10.22
CA VAL A 24 -5.22 4.04 10.71
C VAL A 24 -4.19 4.16 9.59
N ILE A 25 -4.51 3.68 8.37
CA ILE A 25 -3.64 3.81 7.21
C ILE A 25 -3.97 5.13 6.51
N MET A 26 -3.49 6.21 7.10
CA MET A 26 -3.70 7.56 6.60
C MET A 26 -2.59 8.48 7.11
N PRO A 27 -2.28 9.58 6.38
CA PRO A 27 -1.36 10.59 6.87
C PRO A 27 -1.84 11.20 8.18
N LYS A 28 -0.94 11.43 9.13
CA LYS A 28 -1.24 12.12 10.38
C LYS A 28 -1.60 13.60 10.13
N ASP A 29 -0.87 14.22 9.20
CA ASP A 29 -1.16 15.55 8.67
C ASP A 29 -1.39 15.42 7.15
N PRO A 30 -2.64 15.36 6.68
CA PRO A 30 -2.93 15.25 5.26
C PRO A 30 -2.59 16.53 4.47
N THR A 31 -2.29 17.63 5.15
CA THR A 31 -1.86 18.88 4.50
C THR A 31 -0.36 18.92 4.24
N TYR A 32 0.41 18.05 4.90
CA TYR A 32 1.87 18.03 4.85
C TYR A 32 2.50 19.41 5.04
N SER A 33 1.92 20.20 5.96
CA SER A 33 2.27 21.62 6.17
C SER A 33 3.65 21.83 6.77
N THR A 34 4.27 20.79 7.31
CA THR A 34 5.57 20.87 7.98
C THR A 34 6.54 19.82 7.46
N VAL A 35 7.79 20.23 7.24
CA VAL A 35 8.90 19.32 6.92
C VAL A 35 9.23 18.48 8.15
N HIS A 36 9.25 17.15 7.97
CA HIS A 36 9.57 16.24 9.08
C HIS A 36 10.98 16.51 9.63
N PRO A 37 11.19 16.49 10.96
CA PRO A 37 12.49 16.81 11.57
C PRO A 37 13.66 15.98 11.03
N ALA A 38 13.45 14.72 10.70
CA ALA A 38 14.45 13.83 10.10
C ALA A 38 14.99 14.32 8.75
N LEU A 39 14.22 15.14 8.02
CA LEU A 39 14.58 15.66 6.70
C LEU A 39 15.32 16.99 6.74
N ARG A 40 15.30 17.69 7.87
CA ARG A 40 15.87 19.05 7.98
C ARG A 40 17.35 19.13 7.58
N THR A 41 18.12 18.07 7.84
CA THR A 41 19.54 17.99 7.46
C THR A 41 19.75 17.92 5.95
N TYR A 42 18.71 17.51 5.21
CA TYR A 42 18.75 17.34 3.76
C TYR A 42 18.04 18.46 3.01
N SER A 43 17.60 19.50 3.72
CA SER A 43 16.97 20.68 3.12
C SER A 43 17.96 21.37 2.14
N PRO A 44 17.49 21.88 0.99
CA PRO A 44 16.10 21.90 0.53
C PRO A 44 15.68 20.68 -0.30
N LEU A 45 16.56 19.70 -0.50
CA LEU A 45 16.38 18.60 -1.47
C LEU A 45 15.16 17.72 -1.16
N PHE A 46 14.83 17.53 0.11
CA PHE A 46 13.75 16.64 0.56
C PHE A 46 12.63 17.36 1.30
N ASP A 47 12.56 18.70 1.23
CA ASP A 47 11.53 19.46 1.95
C ASP A 47 10.09 19.06 1.53
N GLY A 48 9.91 18.61 0.28
CA GLY A 48 8.64 18.10 -0.24
C GLY A 48 8.40 16.60 -0.09
N CYS A 49 9.33 15.89 0.53
CA CYS A 49 9.19 14.45 0.68
C CYS A 49 8.20 14.11 1.79
N ILE A 50 7.15 13.36 1.45
CA ILE A 50 6.07 12.97 2.38
C ILE A 50 6.20 11.54 2.89
N GLY A 51 7.12 10.76 2.37
CA GLY A 51 7.34 9.37 2.76
C GLY A 51 8.20 8.61 1.75
N ALA A 52 8.35 7.33 2.01
CA ALA A 52 9.02 6.38 1.12
C ALA A 52 8.00 5.39 0.56
N ILE A 53 8.15 5.05 -0.71
CA ILE A 53 7.29 4.09 -1.42
C ILE A 53 8.11 2.87 -1.82
N ASP A 54 7.57 1.69 -1.58
CA ASP A 54 8.18 0.44 -2.05
C ASP A 54 7.12 -0.63 -2.28
N GLY A 55 7.44 -1.57 -3.19
CA GLY A 55 6.61 -2.72 -3.52
C GLY A 55 7.14 -4.01 -2.90
N THR A 56 6.25 -4.85 -2.44
CA THR A 56 6.59 -6.19 -1.95
C THR A 56 5.64 -7.24 -2.50
N HIS A 57 6.10 -8.49 -2.54
CA HIS A 57 5.33 -9.63 -2.99
C HIS A 57 4.92 -10.50 -1.81
N VAL A 58 3.61 -10.69 -1.64
CA VAL A 58 3.04 -11.59 -0.64
C VAL A 58 2.64 -12.90 -1.32
N PRO A 59 3.15 -14.07 -0.86
CA PRO A 59 2.77 -15.36 -1.41
C PRO A 59 1.26 -15.60 -1.33
N VAL A 60 0.68 -16.14 -2.41
CA VAL A 60 -0.74 -16.46 -2.46
C VAL A 60 -0.97 -17.87 -3.02
N CYS A 61 -2.06 -18.50 -2.57
CA CYS A 61 -2.55 -19.72 -3.15
C CYS A 61 -3.65 -19.37 -4.15
N VAL A 62 -3.41 -19.63 -5.42
CA VAL A 62 -4.35 -19.36 -6.51
C VAL A 62 -4.73 -20.65 -7.24
N SER A 63 -5.85 -20.62 -7.96
CA SER A 63 -6.25 -21.74 -8.81
C SER A 63 -5.24 -21.97 -9.95
N ARG A 64 -5.20 -23.18 -10.51
CA ARG A 64 -4.33 -23.47 -11.68
C ARG A 64 -4.60 -22.56 -12.87
N ARG A 65 -5.85 -22.08 -13.03
CA ARG A 65 -6.23 -21.19 -14.14
C ARG A 65 -5.63 -19.80 -14.02
N SER A 66 -5.41 -19.35 -12.79
CA SER A 66 -4.89 -18.01 -12.50
C SER A 66 -3.39 -18.03 -12.14
N HIS A 67 -2.77 -19.20 -12.15
CA HIS A 67 -1.39 -19.37 -11.67
C HIS A 67 -0.42 -18.46 -12.40
N ASP A 68 -0.50 -18.41 -13.73
CA ASP A 68 0.45 -17.67 -14.57
C ASP A 68 0.31 -16.14 -14.40
N ASP A 69 -0.92 -15.66 -14.17
CA ASP A 69 -1.17 -14.22 -13.92
C ASP A 69 -0.52 -13.74 -12.62
N TYR A 70 -0.39 -14.65 -11.64
CA TYR A 70 0.15 -14.33 -10.32
C TYR A 70 1.65 -14.64 -10.18
N LEU A 71 2.29 -15.23 -11.19
CA LEU A 71 3.73 -15.49 -11.17
C LEU A 71 4.53 -14.19 -11.11
N ASN A 72 5.32 -14.04 -10.06
CA ASN A 72 6.28 -12.95 -9.99
C ASN A 72 7.58 -13.32 -10.75
N ARG A 73 8.51 -12.37 -10.85
CA ARG A 73 9.81 -12.56 -11.54
C ARG A 73 10.68 -13.67 -10.93
N LYS A 74 10.37 -14.12 -9.71
CA LYS A 74 11.07 -15.21 -9.02
C LYS A 74 10.42 -16.56 -9.25
N GLY A 75 9.31 -16.63 -10.02
CA GLY A 75 8.66 -17.86 -10.44
C GLY A 75 7.71 -18.48 -9.41
N TRP A 76 7.17 -17.69 -8.46
CA TRP A 76 6.16 -18.18 -7.52
C TRP A 76 4.94 -17.25 -7.48
N PRO A 77 3.73 -17.81 -7.23
CA PRO A 77 2.50 -17.03 -7.19
C PRO A 77 2.50 -16.05 -6.03
N SER A 78 2.26 -14.78 -6.34
CA SER A 78 2.23 -13.70 -5.36
C SER A 78 1.21 -12.64 -5.72
N GLN A 79 0.87 -11.83 -4.73
CA GLN A 79 0.18 -10.57 -4.90
C GLN A 79 1.20 -9.44 -4.72
N ASN A 80 1.20 -8.48 -5.64
CA ASN A 80 2.00 -7.27 -5.49
C ASN A 80 1.28 -6.31 -4.53
N VAL A 81 2.00 -5.86 -3.51
CA VAL A 81 1.54 -4.91 -2.51
C VAL A 81 2.47 -3.70 -2.54
N LEU A 82 1.92 -2.54 -2.88
CA LEU A 82 2.63 -1.26 -2.87
C LEU A 82 2.27 -0.49 -1.60
N ALA A 83 3.26 -0.01 -0.87
CA ALA A 83 3.03 0.73 0.36
C ALA A 83 3.78 2.07 0.37
N VAL A 84 3.20 3.06 1.03
CA VAL A 84 3.86 4.31 1.40
C VAL A 84 3.97 4.37 2.91
N VAL A 85 5.16 4.69 3.40
CA VAL A 85 5.47 4.82 4.82
C VAL A 85 5.98 6.23 5.08
N ASP A 86 5.45 6.91 6.09
CA ASP A 86 5.95 8.21 6.54
C ASP A 86 7.26 8.09 7.34
N PHE A 87 7.83 9.21 7.75
CA PHE A 87 9.09 9.23 8.50
C PHE A 87 8.92 8.89 10.00
N ASP A 88 7.68 8.70 10.47
CA ASP A 88 7.35 8.12 11.77
C ASP A 88 7.13 6.60 11.69
N MET A 89 7.51 5.96 10.56
CA MET A 89 7.38 4.52 10.30
C MET A 89 5.92 4.04 10.29
N ARG A 90 4.98 4.86 9.82
CA ARG A 90 3.57 4.54 9.73
C ARG A 90 3.13 4.42 8.28
N PHE A 91 2.32 3.42 7.99
CA PHE A 91 1.72 3.30 6.67
C PHE A 91 0.71 4.42 6.45
N THR A 92 0.87 5.15 5.35
CA THR A 92 -0.04 6.21 4.90
C THR A 92 -0.85 5.80 3.68
N PHE A 93 -0.41 4.75 2.99
CA PHE A 93 -1.09 4.14 1.86
C PHE A 93 -0.68 2.68 1.72
N ILE A 94 -1.62 1.81 1.37
CA ILE A 94 -1.37 0.43 0.95
C ILE A 94 -2.24 0.11 -0.25
N GLY A 95 -1.62 -0.16 -1.39
CA GLY A 95 -2.25 -0.67 -2.60
C GLY A 95 -2.14 -2.19 -2.65
N VAL A 96 -3.27 -2.88 -2.71
CA VAL A 96 -3.37 -4.35 -2.74
C VAL A 96 -4.29 -4.80 -3.87
N GLY A 97 -4.30 -6.10 -4.16
CA GLY A 97 -5.24 -6.69 -5.11
C GLY A 97 -4.65 -6.93 -6.51
N MET A 98 -3.43 -6.51 -6.77
CA MET A 98 -2.76 -6.74 -8.04
C MET A 98 -2.02 -8.07 -8.06
N ALA A 99 -2.14 -8.80 -9.19
CA ALA A 99 -1.41 -10.05 -9.42
C ALA A 99 0.10 -9.81 -9.43
N GLY A 100 0.89 -10.81 -9.04
CA GLY A 100 2.33 -10.71 -8.90
C GLY A 100 3.11 -10.39 -10.20
N ALA A 101 2.49 -10.63 -11.36
CA ALA A 101 3.04 -10.23 -12.65
C ALA A 101 2.95 -8.71 -12.90
N VAL A 102 2.12 -7.99 -12.13
CA VAL A 102 1.89 -6.55 -12.30
C VAL A 102 3.00 -5.74 -11.65
N HIS A 103 3.52 -4.76 -12.37
CA HIS A 103 4.56 -3.86 -11.86
C HIS A 103 4.01 -2.82 -10.88
N ASP A 104 4.84 -2.39 -9.93
CA ASP A 104 4.54 -1.37 -8.92
C ASP A 104 3.93 -0.09 -9.51
N MET A 105 4.41 0.32 -10.69
CA MET A 105 3.88 1.49 -11.40
C MET A 105 2.40 1.35 -11.81
N ALA A 106 1.92 0.14 -12.04
CA ALA A 106 0.50 -0.08 -12.34
C ALA A 106 -0.35 0.02 -11.07
N VAL A 107 0.15 -0.53 -9.95
CA VAL A 107 -0.48 -0.41 -8.63
C VAL A 107 -0.55 1.07 -8.21
N LEU A 108 0.54 1.81 -8.41
CA LEU A 108 0.60 3.25 -8.14
C LEU A 108 -0.43 4.02 -8.98
N ARG A 109 -0.52 3.72 -10.28
CA ARG A 109 -1.47 4.38 -11.20
C ARG A 109 -2.92 4.13 -10.80
N GLU A 110 -3.25 2.95 -10.33
CA GLU A 110 -4.59 2.63 -9.83
C GLU A 110 -4.91 3.45 -8.58
N GLY A 111 -4.02 3.45 -7.58
CA GLY A 111 -4.18 4.27 -6.37
C GLY A 111 -4.31 5.76 -6.67
N TRP A 112 -3.55 6.25 -7.65
CA TRP A 112 -3.63 7.63 -8.13
C TRP A 112 -4.99 7.94 -8.76
N THR A 113 -5.47 7.07 -9.64
CA THR A 113 -6.76 7.22 -10.32
C THR A 113 -7.92 7.16 -9.34
N ALA A 114 -7.85 6.27 -8.34
CA ALA A 114 -8.84 6.14 -7.29
C ALA A 114 -8.79 7.29 -6.26
N ARG A 115 -7.80 8.20 -6.35
CA ARG A 115 -7.54 9.30 -5.40
C ARG A 115 -7.33 8.83 -3.95
N THR A 116 -6.87 7.61 -3.77
CA THR A 116 -6.53 7.04 -2.46
C THR A 116 -5.05 7.20 -2.14
N PHE A 117 -4.24 7.49 -3.14
CA PHE A 117 -2.81 7.74 -2.98
C PHE A 117 -2.56 9.10 -2.32
N PRO A 118 -1.68 9.21 -1.30
CA PRO A 118 -1.35 10.47 -0.67
C PRO A 118 -0.64 11.39 -1.67
N HIS A 119 -1.13 12.61 -1.80
CA HIS A 119 -0.55 13.62 -2.67
C HIS A 119 0.18 14.66 -1.85
N PRO A 120 1.42 15.00 -2.20
CA PRO A 120 2.09 16.15 -1.61
C PRO A 120 1.34 17.44 -1.98
N PRO A 121 1.47 18.51 -1.19
CA PRO A 121 0.86 19.80 -1.48
C PRO A 121 1.20 20.29 -2.89
N SER A 122 0.27 20.97 -3.54
CA SER A 122 0.49 21.57 -4.85
C SER A 122 1.65 22.57 -4.80
N GLY A 123 2.57 22.48 -5.75
CA GLY A 123 3.76 23.34 -5.82
C GLY A 123 5.07 22.69 -5.33
N TRP A 124 5.02 21.44 -4.87
CA TRP A 124 6.20 20.68 -4.43
C TRP A 124 6.82 19.82 -5.55
N PHE A 125 6.16 19.74 -6.71
CA PHE A 125 6.73 19.21 -7.95
C PHE A 125 6.76 20.29 -9.03
N PRO A 126 7.85 20.38 -9.78
CA PRO A 126 7.92 21.25 -10.95
C PRO A 126 6.95 20.81 -12.05
#